data_4702028ab9598fcc7d30a8fd3f5b488c
#
_entry.id   4702028ab9598fcc7d30a8fd3f5b488c
#
_cell.length_a   1.000
_cell.length_b   1.000
_cell.length_c   1.000
_cell.angle_alpha   90.00
_cell.angle_beta   90.00
_cell.angle_gamma   90.00
#
_symmetry.space_group_name_H-M   'P 1'
#
loop_
_entity.id
_entity.type
_entity.pdbx_description
1 polymer ?
#
loop_
_entity_poly.entity_id
_entity_poly.type
_entity_poly.pdbx_seq_one_letter_code
_entity_poly.pdbx_strand_id
1 'polypeptide(L)'
;MFYKVSKEDEYLFLGKRKRLVEQLKEKGITNTDVLKAIETIPRHLFFDQSTARPAMLEHAYSDKALPIGAGQTISHPFTVAFQTEKLEIKSGDKVLEIGTGCGYQTAMLVEMGAKVFSIERQKSLYDKTKLFLPYLGYRTIRFFYGDGYKGLPQHAPFDKIVVTAGAPYIPNDLLMQLKVGGIIVIPIGEGEQQEMNVLKKNSEQSFEKQVIGKFKFVPMLQNKV
;
A
#
# COMPACT_ATOMS: atom_id res chain seq x y z
N MET A 1 -17.81 3.47 15.08
CA MET A 1 -18.23 2.06 15.23
C MET A 1 -17.79 1.35 13.96
N PHE A 2 -16.96 0.31 14.04
CA PHE A 2 -16.51 -0.42 12.84
C PHE A 2 -17.58 -1.43 12.42
N TYR A 3 -17.74 -1.61 11.09
CA TYR A 3 -18.74 -2.49 10.52
C TYR A 3 -18.46 -3.96 10.87
N LYS A 4 -19.48 -4.68 11.34
CA LYS A 4 -19.41 -6.12 11.55
C LYS A 4 -19.95 -6.81 10.30
N VAL A 5 -19.08 -7.51 9.58
CA VAL A 5 -19.46 -8.24 8.37
C VAL A 5 -20.48 -9.31 8.73
N SER A 6 -21.62 -9.33 8.03
CA SER A 6 -22.58 -10.43 8.13
C SER A 6 -22.05 -11.65 7.33
N LYS A 7 -22.52 -12.86 7.64
CA LYS A 7 -22.17 -14.05 6.85
C LYS A 7 -22.61 -13.92 5.39
N GLU A 8 -23.74 -13.26 5.14
CA GLU A 8 -24.27 -13.01 3.79
C GLU A 8 -23.39 -12.06 2.99
N ASP A 9 -22.90 -10.97 3.61
CA ASP A 9 -21.92 -10.06 3.01
C ASP A 9 -20.61 -10.80 2.68
N GLU A 10 -20.17 -11.70 3.56
CA GLU A 10 -18.94 -12.47 3.35
C GLU A 10 -19.04 -13.35 2.09
N TYR A 11 -20.16 -14.05 1.88
CA TYR A 11 -20.39 -14.85 0.67
C TYR A 11 -20.47 -14.00 -0.59
N LEU A 12 -21.22 -12.90 -0.56
CA LEU A 12 -21.34 -11.97 -1.68
C LEU A 12 -19.98 -11.44 -2.14
N PHE A 13 -19.14 -11.00 -1.19
CA PHE A 13 -17.85 -10.42 -1.50
C PHE A 13 -16.77 -11.45 -1.82
N LEU A 14 -16.91 -12.71 -1.39
CA LEU A 14 -15.98 -13.78 -1.75
C LEU A 14 -15.93 -14.02 -3.26
N GLY A 15 -17.10 -14.09 -3.92
CA GLY A 15 -17.17 -14.23 -5.38
C GLY A 15 -16.54 -13.05 -6.11
N LYS A 16 -16.77 -11.82 -5.61
CA LYS A 16 -16.14 -10.61 -6.17
C LYS A 16 -14.62 -10.62 -6.01
N ARG A 17 -14.09 -11.08 -4.87
CA ARG A 17 -12.64 -11.23 -4.63
C ARG A 17 -11.99 -12.20 -5.59
N LYS A 18 -12.59 -13.38 -5.78
CA LYS A 18 -12.10 -14.38 -6.74
C LYS A 18 -12.06 -13.84 -8.17
N ARG A 19 -13.12 -13.15 -8.59
CA ARG A 19 -13.15 -12.51 -9.92
C ARG A 19 -12.05 -11.44 -10.08
N LEU A 20 -11.80 -10.64 -9.03
CA LEU A 20 -10.71 -9.68 -9.04
C LEU A 20 -9.35 -10.38 -9.21
N VAL A 21 -9.11 -11.48 -8.50
CA VAL A 21 -7.87 -12.26 -8.63
C VAL A 21 -7.66 -12.74 -10.07
N GLU A 22 -8.69 -13.26 -10.74
CA GLU A 22 -8.57 -13.66 -12.15
C GLU A 22 -8.25 -12.46 -13.06
N GLN A 23 -8.89 -11.33 -12.86
CA GLN A 23 -8.58 -10.10 -13.61
C GLN A 23 -7.12 -9.63 -13.40
N LEU A 24 -6.58 -9.79 -12.18
CA LEU A 24 -5.19 -9.44 -11.89
C LEU A 24 -4.20 -10.39 -12.54
N LYS A 25 -4.51 -11.69 -12.61
CA LYS A 25 -3.73 -12.68 -13.38
C LYS A 25 -3.69 -12.32 -14.86
N GLU A 26 -4.83 -11.99 -15.46
CA GLU A 26 -4.93 -11.56 -16.87
C GLU A 26 -4.11 -10.29 -17.14
N LYS A 27 -3.95 -9.42 -16.14
CA LYS A 27 -3.10 -8.22 -16.19
C LYS A 27 -1.62 -8.48 -15.91
N GLY A 28 -1.22 -9.73 -15.69
CA GLY A 28 0.18 -10.13 -15.55
C GLY A 28 0.70 -10.19 -14.11
N ILE A 29 -0.16 -10.17 -13.09
CA ILE A 29 0.25 -10.50 -11.72
C ILE A 29 0.40 -12.02 -11.62
N THR A 30 1.61 -12.48 -11.31
CA THR A 30 1.98 -13.90 -11.31
C THR A 30 2.30 -14.46 -9.94
N ASN A 31 2.63 -13.60 -8.96
CA ASN A 31 2.97 -14.03 -7.61
C ASN A 31 1.74 -14.56 -6.87
N THR A 32 1.74 -15.85 -6.57
CA THR A 32 0.63 -16.56 -5.93
C THR A 32 0.30 -16.06 -4.53
N ASP A 33 1.30 -15.63 -3.76
CA ASP A 33 1.10 -15.11 -2.40
C ASP A 33 0.45 -13.72 -2.44
N VAL A 34 0.83 -12.88 -3.41
CA VAL A 34 0.16 -11.59 -3.66
C VAL A 34 -1.31 -11.80 -4.05
N LEU A 35 -1.59 -12.73 -4.97
CA LEU A 35 -2.96 -13.06 -5.38
C LEU A 35 -3.78 -13.60 -4.22
N LYS A 36 -3.19 -14.46 -3.39
CA LYS A 36 -3.83 -14.98 -2.18
C LYS A 36 -4.12 -13.87 -1.16
N ALA A 37 -3.20 -12.93 -0.95
CA ALA A 37 -3.43 -11.77 -0.08
C ALA A 37 -4.60 -10.91 -0.58
N ILE A 38 -4.70 -10.64 -1.90
CA ILE A 38 -5.85 -9.94 -2.51
C ILE A 38 -7.17 -10.70 -2.26
N GLU A 39 -7.16 -12.02 -2.36
CA GLU A 39 -8.34 -12.84 -2.10
C GLU A 39 -8.73 -12.86 -0.63
N THR A 40 -7.75 -12.82 0.27
CA THR A 40 -7.96 -12.89 1.72
C THR A 40 -8.51 -11.57 2.29
N ILE A 41 -7.93 -10.43 1.89
CA ILE A 41 -8.23 -9.13 2.50
C ILE A 41 -9.60 -8.60 2.09
N PRO A 42 -10.50 -8.29 3.03
CA PRO A 42 -11.85 -7.78 2.75
C PRO A 42 -11.79 -6.28 2.37
N ARG A 43 -11.36 -5.97 1.13
CA ARG A 43 -11.15 -4.61 0.65
C ARG A 43 -12.34 -3.66 0.89
N HIS A 44 -13.58 -4.16 0.83
CA HIS A 44 -14.79 -3.39 1.08
C HIS A 44 -14.88 -2.80 2.50
N LEU A 45 -14.10 -3.31 3.46
CA LEU A 45 -14.05 -2.76 4.82
C LEU A 45 -13.10 -1.54 4.95
N PHE A 46 -12.23 -1.30 3.97
CA PHE A 46 -11.22 -0.23 4.01
C PHE A 46 -11.74 1.13 3.54
N PHE A 47 -13.01 1.21 3.12
CA PHE A 47 -13.66 2.48 2.82
C PHE A 47 -14.18 3.16 4.07
N ASP A 48 -14.39 4.47 3.97
CA ASP A 48 -15.07 5.20 5.04
C ASP A 48 -16.54 4.78 5.10
N GLN A 49 -16.88 3.96 6.08
CA GLN A 49 -18.21 3.42 6.28
C GLN A 49 -19.27 4.50 6.55
N SER A 50 -18.84 5.66 7.08
CA SER A 50 -19.74 6.78 7.37
C SER A 50 -20.15 7.55 6.11
N THR A 51 -19.35 7.48 5.06
CA THR A 51 -19.55 8.16 3.76
C THR A 51 -19.70 7.18 2.60
N ALA A 52 -19.43 5.89 2.83
CA ALA A 52 -19.57 4.86 1.81
C ALA A 52 -21.03 4.69 1.40
N ARG A 53 -21.35 5.15 0.18
CA ARG A 53 -22.66 4.88 -0.42
C ARG A 53 -22.70 3.39 -0.86
N PRO A 54 -23.88 2.75 -0.91
CA PRO A 54 -24.02 1.37 -1.39
C PRO A 54 -23.29 1.11 -2.72
N ALA A 55 -23.35 2.09 -3.65
CA ALA A 55 -22.61 2.02 -4.91
C ALA A 55 -21.08 1.93 -4.76
N MET A 56 -20.47 2.48 -3.71
CA MET A 56 -19.04 2.35 -3.46
C MET A 56 -18.69 0.92 -3.02
N LEU A 57 -19.53 0.30 -2.20
CA LEU A 57 -19.33 -1.10 -1.78
C LEU A 57 -19.50 -2.06 -2.96
N GLU A 58 -20.41 -1.75 -3.88
CA GLU A 58 -20.57 -2.51 -5.13
C GLU A 58 -19.29 -2.50 -5.96
N HIS A 59 -18.58 -1.36 -6.02
CA HIS A 59 -17.33 -1.18 -6.76
C HIS A 59 -16.06 -1.50 -5.96
N ALA A 60 -16.18 -1.97 -4.71
CA ALA A 60 -15.03 -2.24 -3.85
C ALA A 60 -13.97 -3.17 -4.46
N TYR A 61 -14.42 -4.09 -5.31
CA TYR A 61 -13.57 -5.07 -6.00
C TYR A 61 -13.40 -4.79 -7.51
N SER A 62 -13.85 -3.63 -7.99
CA SER A 62 -13.47 -3.14 -9.32
C SER A 62 -12.03 -2.61 -9.26
N ASP A 63 -11.29 -2.75 -10.37
CA ASP A 63 -9.92 -2.22 -10.45
C ASP A 63 -9.96 -0.69 -10.65
N LYS A 64 -10.37 0.02 -9.58
CA LYS A 64 -10.49 1.48 -9.51
C LYS A 64 -9.98 2.00 -8.19
N ALA A 65 -9.41 3.22 -8.22
CA ALA A 65 -9.19 4.01 -7.01
C ALA A 65 -10.51 4.59 -6.52
N LEU A 66 -10.71 4.60 -5.20
CA LEU A 66 -11.93 5.12 -4.57
C LEU A 66 -11.56 6.03 -3.39
N PRO A 67 -12.34 7.07 -3.09
CA PRO A 67 -12.03 8.02 -2.01
C PRO A 67 -12.09 7.36 -0.62
N ILE A 68 -11.16 7.77 0.26
CA ILE A 68 -11.08 7.32 1.66
C ILE A 68 -11.19 8.47 2.68
N GLY A 69 -11.45 9.68 2.21
CA GLY A 69 -11.43 10.91 3.02
C GLY A 69 -10.10 11.66 2.92
N ALA A 70 -10.05 12.85 3.53
CA ALA A 70 -8.87 13.72 3.54
C ALA A 70 -8.24 13.99 2.16
N GLY A 71 -9.05 13.98 1.09
CA GLY A 71 -8.54 14.13 -0.29
C GLY A 71 -7.71 12.94 -0.80
N GLN A 72 -7.71 11.80 -0.08
CA GLN A 72 -6.92 10.62 -0.41
C GLN A 72 -7.79 9.50 -0.99
N THR A 73 -7.13 8.52 -1.61
CA THR A 73 -7.80 7.38 -2.25
C THR A 73 -7.17 6.05 -1.81
N ILE A 74 -7.97 4.99 -1.75
CA ILE A 74 -7.46 3.62 -1.80
C ILE A 74 -7.02 3.36 -3.25
N SER A 75 -5.79 2.91 -3.44
CA SER A 75 -5.23 2.65 -4.78
C SER A 75 -5.99 1.54 -5.53
N HIS A 76 -5.88 1.53 -6.86
CA HIS A 76 -6.38 0.43 -7.69
C HIS A 76 -5.85 -0.91 -7.19
N PRO A 77 -6.65 -1.97 -7.15
CA PRO A 77 -6.18 -3.32 -6.80
C PRO A 77 -4.97 -3.78 -7.63
N PHE A 78 -4.96 -3.50 -8.93
CA PHE A 78 -3.80 -3.79 -9.78
C PHE A 78 -2.54 -3.07 -9.31
N THR A 79 -2.64 -1.77 -8.99
CA THR A 79 -1.50 -0.98 -8.52
C THR A 79 -0.92 -1.55 -7.22
N VAL A 80 -1.80 -1.92 -6.28
CA VAL A 80 -1.40 -2.52 -5.00
C VAL A 80 -0.72 -3.87 -5.21
N ALA A 81 -1.33 -4.76 -6.01
CA ALA A 81 -0.75 -6.06 -6.32
C ALA A 81 0.59 -5.92 -7.03
N PHE A 82 0.70 -5.00 -8.02
CA PHE A 82 1.91 -4.73 -8.76
C PHE A 82 3.05 -4.23 -7.86
N GLN A 83 2.80 -3.22 -7.02
CA GLN A 83 3.81 -2.73 -6.08
C GLN A 83 4.27 -3.83 -5.12
N THR A 84 3.32 -4.62 -4.59
CA THR A 84 3.62 -5.72 -3.66
C THR A 84 4.47 -6.81 -4.34
N GLU A 85 4.15 -7.18 -5.58
CA GLU A 85 4.92 -8.16 -6.36
C GLU A 85 6.34 -7.68 -6.62
N LYS A 86 6.52 -6.40 -7.02
CA LYS A 86 7.83 -5.80 -7.32
C LYS A 86 8.71 -5.57 -6.09
N LEU A 87 8.15 -5.59 -4.90
CA LEU A 87 8.92 -5.57 -3.66
C LEU A 87 9.65 -6.90 -3.38
N GLU A 88 9.21 -8.02 -3.97
CA GLU A 88 9.79 -9.34 -3.72
C GLU A 88 9.93 -9.64 -2.21
N ILE A 89 8.83 -9.46 -1.48
CA ILE A 89 8.81 -9.60 -0.02
C ILE A 89 9.06 -11.05 0.37
N LYS A 90 9.95 -11.23 1.34
CA LYS A 90 10.16 -12.49 2.04
C LYS A 90 9.58 -12.40 3.45
N SER A 91 9.07 -13.52 3.97
CA SER A 91 8.56 -13.54 5.35
C SER A 91 9.63 -13.08 6.33
N GLY A 92 9.26 -12.13 7.20
CA GLY A 92 10.16 -11.52 8.17
C GLY A 92 10.86 -10.25 7.69
N ASP A 93 10.79 -9.90 6.39
CA ASP A 93 11.35 -8.65 5.87
C ASP A 93 10.82 -7.44 6.63
N LYS A 94 11.69 -6.50 6.92
CA LYS A 94 11.37 -5.21 7.52
C LYS A 94 11.00 -4.23 6.43
N VAL A 95 9.73 -3.87 6.36
CA VAL A 95 9.17 -3.04 5.28
C VAL A 95 8.77 -1.67 5.80
N LEU A 96 9.25 -0.61 5.14
CA LEU A 96 8.77 0.75 5.33
C LEU A 96 7.72 1.08 4.27
N GLU A 97 6.55 1.47 4.71
CA GLU A 97 5.46 2.01 3.88
C GLU A 97 5.33 3.51 4.08
N ILE A 98 5.33 4.26 2.99
CA ILE A 98 5.08 5.69 2.96
C ILE A 98 3.67 5.94 2.41
N GLY A 99 2.76 6.41 3.27
CA GLY A 99 1.35 6.62 2.95
C GLY A 99 0.48 5.45 3.41
N THR A 100 0.16 5.38 4.71
CA THR A 100 -0.72 4.35 5.28
C THR A 100 -2.13 4.42 4.67
N GLY A 101 -2.67 5.64 4.52
CA GLY A 101 -4.03 5.85 4.02
C GLY A 101 -5.07 5.09 4.85
N CYS A 102 -5.90 4.27 4.18
CA CYS A 102 -6.84 3.38 4.84
C CYS A 102 -6.22 2.07 5.37
N GLY A 103 -4.95 1.80 5.06
CA GLY A 103 -4.22 0.60 5.49
C GLY A 103 -4.36 -0.62 4.58
N TYR A 104 -4.91 -0.48 3.38
CA TYR A 104 -5.07 -1.64 2.49
C TYR A 104 -3.73 -2.19 2.00
N GLN A 105 -2.80 -1.32 1.56
CA GLN A 105 -1.43 -1.73 1.23
C GLN A 105 -0.71 -2.27 2.47
N THR A 106 -0.91 -1.66 3.65
CA THR A 106 -0.37 -2.14 4.92
C THR A 106 -0.81 -3.58 5.21
N ALA A 107 -2.10 -3.90 5.04
CA ALA A 107 -2.64 -5.25 5.20
C ALA A 107 -2.01 -6.23 4.21
N MET A 108 -1.84 -5.85 2.95
CA MET A 108 -1.13 -6.65 1.94
C MET A 108 0.27 -7.03 2.40
N LEU A 109 1.04 -6.05 2.90
CA LEU A 109 2.40 -6.28 3.40
C LEU A 109 2.42 -7.27 4.58
N VAL A 110 1.43 -7.18 5.48
CA VAL A 110 1.31 -8.14 6.61
C VAL A 110 0.95 -9.54 6.12
N GLU A 111 0.03 -9.68 5.17
CA GLU A 111 -0.30 -10.99 4.57
C GLU A 111 0.90 -11.63 3.85
N MET A 112 1.81 -10.80 3.31
CA MET A 112 3.10 -11.27 2.76
C MET A 112 4.12 -11.66 3.84
N GLY A 113 3.78 -11.55 5.12
CA GLY A 113 4.65 -11.92 6.26
C GLY A 113 5.67 -10.85 6.66
N ALA A 114 5.51 -9.60 6.21
CA ALA A 114 6.41 -8.50 6.51
C ALA A 114 6.25 -7.97 7.95
N LYS A 115 7.35 -7.43 8.50
CA LYS A 115 7.34 -6.57 9.68
C LYS A 115 7.15 -5.12 9.23
N VAL A 116 5.92 -4.62 9.32
CA VAL A 116 5.53 -3.36 8.71
C VAL A 116 5.74 -2.16 9.62
N PHE A 117 6.38 -1.13 9.07
CA PHE A 117 6.53 0.22 9.62
C PHE A 117 5.84 1.17 8.65
N SER A 118 4.75 1.81 9.04
CA SER A 118 3.93 2.62 8.15
C SER A 118 3.84 4.06 8.63
N ILE A 119 4.13 5.01 7.72
CA ILE A 119 4.05 6.46 7.97
C ILE A 119 2.81 7.04 7.30
N GLU A 120 2.05 7.84 8.05
CA GLU A 120 0.96 8.66 7.53
C GLU A 120 1.14 10.12 7.93
N ARG A 121 0.96 11.05 6.96
CA ARG A 121 1.04 12.49 7.19
C ARG A 121 -0.28 13.12 7.60
N GLN A 122 -1.39 12.49 7.22
CA GLN A 122 -2.75 12.96 7.54
C GLN A 122 -3.16 12.43 8.92
N LYS A 123 -3.27 13.34 9.91
CA LYS A 123 -3.60 12.95 11.29
C LYS A 123 -4.90 12.15 11.39
N SER A 124 -5.93 12.56 10.65
CA SER A 124 -7.23 11.92 10.65
C SER A 124 -7.18 10.46 10.13
N LEU A 125 -6.39 10.20 9.07
CA LEU A 125 -6.19 8.86 8.53
C LEU A 125 -5.31 8.02 9.46
N TYR A 126 -4.23 8.60 10.00
CA TYR A 126 -3.37 7.93 10.99
C TYR A 126 -4.17 7.42 12.18
N ASP A 127 -4.96 8.30 12.84
CA ASP A 127 -5.74 7.94 14.02
C ASP A 127 -6.77 6.85 13.72
N LYS A 128 -7.47 6.98 12.59
CA LYS A 128 -8.48 6.01 12.15
C LYS A 128 -7.85 4.65 11.86
N THR A 129 -6.80 4.62 11.04
CA THR A 129 -6.21 3.37 10.54
C THR A 129 -5.46 2.62 11.64
N LYS A 130 -4.80 3.34 12.55
CA LYS A 130 -4.14 2.77 13.73
C LYS A 130 -5.10 2.00 14.65
N LEU A 131 -6.37 2.40 14.71
CA LEU A 131 -7.41 1.68 15.46
C LEU A 131 -8.08 0.59 14.64
N PHE A 132 -8.25 0.83 13.34
CA PHE A 132 -9.00 -0.03 12.44
C PHE A 132 -8.26 -1.34 12.11
N LEU A 133 -6.98 -1.27 11.76
CA LEU A 133 -6.23 -2.48 11.35
C LEU A 133 -6.11 -3.52 12.47
N PRO A 134 -5.81 -3.17 13.74
CA PRO A 134 -5.85 -4.14 14.84
C PRO A 134 -7.23 -4.76 15.07
N TYR A 135 -8.32 -4.01 14.81
CA TYR A 135 -9.69 -4.53 14.88
C TYR A 135 -9.93 -5.61 13.81
N LEU A 136 -9.34 -5.49 12.62
CA LEU A 136 -9.38 -6.51 11.57
C LEU A 136 -8.41 -7.68 11.81
N GLY A 137 -7.62 -7.66 12.89
CA GLY A 137 -6.65 -8.72 13.22
C GLY A 137 -5.19 -8.39 12.90
N TYR A 138 -4.90 -7.28 12.21
CA TYR A 138 -3.55 -6.83 11.85
C TYR A 138 -2.88 -6.10 13.02
N ARG A 139 -2.29 -6.84 13.98
CA ARG A 139 -1.80 -6.31 15.27
C ARG A 139 -0.31 -6.02 15.32
N THR A 140 0.47 -6.46 14.35
CA THR A 140 1.95 -6.41 14.38
C THR A 140 2.54 -5.19 13.67
N ILE A 141 1.71 -4.20 13.31
CA ILE A 141 2.10 -3.02 12.55
C ILE A 141 2.60 -1.92 13.49
N ARG A 142 3.68 -1.24 13.10
CA ARG A 142 4.17 -0.04 13.77
C ARG A 142 3.76 1.19 12.97
N PHE A 143 2.85 1.99 13.53
CA PHE A 143 2.32 3.19 12.90
C PHE A 143 3.03 4.45 13.37
N PHE A 144 3.35 5.34 12.43
CA PHE A 144 4.01 6.61 12.69
C PHE A 144 3.25 7.76 12.03
N TYR A 145 3.00 8.81 12.80
CA TYR A 145 2.49 10.07 12.28
C TYR A 145 3.67 10.96 11.90
N GLY A 146 3.90 11.18 10.61
CA GLY A 146 5.12 11.85 10.17
C GLY A 146 5.16 12.24 8.71
N ASP A 147 6.26 12.88 8.34
CA ASP A 147 6.58 13.23 6.95
C ASP A 147 7.24 12.05 6.25
N GLY A 148 6.60 11.56 5.18
CA GLY A 148 7.08 10.42 4.40
C GLY A 148 8.42 10.67 3.69
N TYR A 149 8.76 11.92 3.34
CA TYR A 149 10.05 12.23 2.74
C TYR A 149 11.24 11.92 3.67
N LYS A 150 11.02 12.03 4.98
CA LYS A 150 12.06 11.76 6.00
C LYS A 150 12.19 10.29 6.34
N GLY A 151 11.19 9.47 6.01
CA GLY A 151 11.17 8.08 6.42
C GLY A 151 11.22 7.89 7.93
N LEU A 152 11.89 6.81 8.37
CA LEU A 152 12.07 6.45 9.79
C LEU A 152 13.54 6.09 10.07
N PRO A 153 14.47 7.05 10.08
CA PRO A 153 15.90 6.75 10.24
C PRO A 153 16.23 6.01 11.54
N GLN A 154 15.46 6.24 12.63
CA GLN A 154 15.66 5.53 13.90
C GLN A 154 15.35 4.01 13.79
N HIS A 155 14.63 3.62 12.74
CA HIS A 155 14.25 2.23 12.49
C HIS A 155 14.95 1.63 11.26
N ALA A 156 15.84 2.38 10.61
CA ALA A 156 16.65 1.86 9.51
C ALA A 156 17.67 0.78 10.00
N PRO A 157 18.20 -0.08 9.09
CA PRO A 157 17.83 -0.20 7.69
C PRO A 157 16.54 -1.01 7.48
N PHE A 158 15.91 -0.81 6.29
CA PHE A 158 14.75 -1.57 5.83
C PHE A 158 15.13 -2.51 4.68
N ASP A 159 14.56 -3.71 4.67
CA ASP A 159 14.75 -4.66 3.56
C ASP A 159 13.97 -4.19 2.32
N LYS A 160 12.81 -3.58 2.52
CA LYS A 160 11.94 -3.08 1.44
C LYS A 160 11.33 -1.73 1.81
N ILE A 161 11.12 -0.88 0.79
CA ILE A 161 10.40 0.38 0.94
C ILE A 161 9.33 0.48 -0.15
N VAL A 162 8.09 0.80 0.21
CA VAL A 162 7.03 1.11 -0.75
C VAL A 162 6.51 2.52 -0.52
N VAL A 163 6.35 3.27 -1.61
CA VAL A 163 5.74 4.60 -1.58
C VAL A 163 4.41 4.54 -2.32
N THR A 164 3.32 4.87 -1.64
CA THR A 164 1.95 4.78 -2.14
C THR A 164 1.38 6.13 -2.60
N ALA A 165 2.27 7.09 -2.84
CA ALA A 165 1.96 8.43 -3.36
C ALA A 165 2.96 8.82 -4.45
N GLY A 166 2.57 9.65 -5.40
CA GLY A 166 3.43 10.12 -6.49
C GLY A 166 4.44 11.16 -5.99
N ALA A 167 5.72 10.83 -6.05
CA ALA A 167 6.80 11.71 -5.64
C ALA A 167 7.40 12.45 -6.87
N PRO A 168 7.74 13.75 -6.77
CA PRO A 168 8.39 14.47 -7.87
C PRO A 168 9.81 13.96 -8.15
N TYR A 169 10.46 13.40 -7.15
CA TYR A 169 11.79 12.79 -7.22
C TYR A 169 11.92 11.70 -6.16
N ILE A 170 12.98 10.89 -6.23
CA ILE A 170 13.28 9.86 -5.24
C ILE A 170 13.93 10.53 -4.01
N PRO A 171 13.30 10.52 -2.82
CA PRO A 171 13.90 11.12 -1.62
C PRO A 171 15.18 10.38 -1.21
N ASN A 172 16.29 11.12 -1.08
CA ASN A 172 17.58 10.54 -0.71
C ASN A 172 17.53 9.87 0.68
N ASP A 173 16.76 10.45 1.61
CA ASP A 173 16.59 9.89 2.96
C ASP A 173 16.03 8.46 2.93
N LEU A 174 15.15 8.15 1.96
CA LEU A 174 14.62 6.78 1.80
C LEU A 174 15.69 5.83 1.23
N LEU A 175 16.50 6.29 0.27
CA LEU A 175 17.59 5.49 -0.28
C LEU A 175 18.66 5.16 0.78
N MET A 176 18.97 6.10 1.66
CA MET A 176 19.89 5.88 2.78
C MET A 176 19.36 4.88 3.81
N GLN A 177 18.03 4.81 3.98
CA GLN A 177 17.38 3.88 4.90
C GLN A 177 17.18 2.48 4.31
N LEU A 178 17.44 2.30 3.00
CA LEU A 178 17.34 1.01 2.34
C LEU A 178 18.63 0.21 2.56
N LYS A 179 18.49 -1.06 2.93
CA LYS A 179 19.57 -2.02 3.10
C LYS A 179 20.21 -2.37 1.76
N VAL A 180 21.51 -2.65 1.74
CA VAL A 180 22.16 -3.27 0.55
C VAL A 180 21.47 -4.60 0.21
N GLY A 181 21.11 -4.80 -1.05
CA GLY A 181 20.24 -5.88 -1.52
C GLY A 181 18.73 -5.59 -1.38
N GLY A 182 18.34 -4.48 -0.73
CA GLY A 182 16.96 -4.07 -0.56
C GLY A 182 16.35 -3.48 -1.82
N ILE A 183 15.01 -3.40 -1.84
CA ILE A 183 14.24 -2.90 -2.98
C ILE A 183 13.33 -1.75 -2.51
N ILE A 184 13.30 -0.66 -3.27
CA ILE A 184 12.30 0.39 -3.14
C ILE A 184 11.43 0.44 -4.39
N VAL A 185 10.10 0.50 -4.19
CA VAL A 185 9.10 0.68 -5.24
C VAL A 185 8.41 2.03 -5.01
N ILE A 186 8.58 2.95 -5.97
CA ILE A 186 8.14 4.34 -5.84
C ILE A 186 7.64 4.91 -7.17
N PRO A 187 6.43 5.51 -7.21
CA PRO A 187 5.96 6.23 -8.39
C PRO A 187 6.58 7.63 -8.45
N ILE A 188 7.23 7.95 -9.56
CA ILE A 188 7.95 9.22 -9.78
C ILE A 188 7.34 9.99 -10.92
N GLY A 189 7.10 11.27 -10.70
CA GLY A 189 6.64 12.24 -11.70
C GLY A 189 5.66 13.24 -11.12
N GLU A 190 5.59 14.38 -11.80
CA GLU A 190 4.61 15.43 -11.56
C GLU A 190 3.46 15.30 -12.56
N GLY A 191 2.25 15.76 -12.17
CA GLY A 191 1.07 15.71 -13.04
C GLY A 191 0.19 14.49 -12.82
N GLU A 192 -0.60 14.12 -13.84
CA GLU A 192 -1.67 13.13 -13.70
C GLU A 192 -1.19 11.68 -13.60
N GLN A 193 -0.02 11.37 -14.12
CA GLN A 193 0.55 10.03 -14.14
C GLN A 193 2.01 10.05 -13.68
N GLN A 194 2.41 9.03 -12.96
CA GLN A 194 3.76 8.82 -12.48
C GLN A 194 4.32 7.53 -13.08
N GLU A 195 5.62 7.50 -13.35
CA GLU A 195 6.35 6.31 -13.73
C GLU A 195 6.66 5.45 -12.49
N MET A 196 6.29 4.17 -12.50
CA MET A 196 6.64 3.26 -11.43
C MET A 196 8.13 2.91 -11.52
N ASN A 197 8.87 3.30 -10.51
CA ASN A 197 10.29 3.02 -10.39
C ASN A 197 10.53 1.91 -9.37
N VAL A 198 11.33 0.93 -9.77
CA VAL A 198 11.84 -0.14 -8.92
C VAL A 198 13.35 0.03 -8.85
N LEU A 199 13.89 0.28 -7.65
CA LEU A 199 15.33 0.38 -7.44
C LEU A 199 15.78 -0.71 -6.48
N LYS A 200 16.86 -1.44 -6.87
CA LYS A 200 17.57 -2.37 -6.01
C LYS A 200 18.90 -1.77 -5.61
N LYS A 201 19.17 -1.69 -4.32
CA LYS A 201 20.44 -1.18 -3.80
C LYS A 201 21.52 -2.25 -3.89
N ASN A 202 22.48 -2.07 -4.80
CA ASN A 202 23.57 -3.03 -5.01
C ASN A 202 24.76 -2.78 -4.06
N SER A 203 25.02 -1.51 -3.71
CA SER A 203 25.97 -1.07 -2.70
C SER A 203 25.50 0.24 -2.08
N GLU A 204 26.25 0.81 -1.12
CA GLU A 204 25.87 2.09 -0.49
C GLU A 204 25.71 3.24 -1.49
N GLN A 205 26.35 3.17 -2.65
CA GLN A 205 26.35 4.23 -3.66
C GLN A 205 25.78 3.78 -5.02
N SER A 206 25.36 2.53 -5.17
CA SER A 206 24.94 1.97 -6.46
C SER A 206 23.55 1.36 -6.38
N PHE A 207 22.71 1.74 -7.34
CA PHE A 207 21.35 1.25 -7.50
C PHE A 207 21.13 0.77 -8.94
N GLU A 208 20.53 -0.39 -9.08
CA GLU A 208 19.91 -0.82 -10.32
C GLU A 208 18.50 -0.25 -10.37
N LYS A 209 18.15 0.45 -11.44
CA LYS A 209 16.85 1.12 -11.61
C LYS A 209 16.11 0.56 -12.81
N GLN A 210 14.84 0.20 -12.61
CA GLN A 210 13.88 -0.12 -13.66
C GLN A 210 12.70 0.84 -13.62
N VAL A 211 12.22 1.28 -14.78
CA VAL A 211 10.99 2.07 -14.93
C VAL A 211 9.95 1.19 -15.61
N ILE A 212 8.83 0.95 -14.94
CA ILE A 212 7.85 -0.04 -15.36
C ILE A 212 6.44 0.57 -15.40
N GLY A 213 6.08 1.10 -16.57
CA GLY A 213 4.73 1.60 -16.82
C GLY A 213 4.36 2.90 -16.09
N LYS A 214 3.16 3.39 -16.41
CA LYS A 214 2.60 4.62 -15.85
C LYS A 214 1.39 4.30 -14.97
N PHE A 215 1.31 4.98 -13.83
CA PHE A 215 0.29 4.81 -12.81
C PHE A 215 -0.24 6.17 -12.35
N LYS A 216 -1.42 6.18 -11.76
CA LYS A 216 -2.00 7.40 -11.20
C LYS A 216 -2.03 7.32 -9.68
N PHE A 217 -1.38 8.28 -9.04
CA PHE A 217 -1.34 8.42 -7.59
C PHE A 217 -1.73 9.83 -7.14
N VAL A 218 -2.17 9.97 -5.91
CA VAL A 218 -2.22 11.25 -5.22
C VAL A 218 -0.79 11.76 -4.98
N PRO A 219 -0.54 13.08 -4.98
CA PRO A 219 0.81 13.60 -4.81
C PRO A 219 1.37 13.31 -3.41
N MET A 220 2.66 12.98 -3.36
CA MET A 220 3.42 12.91 -2.12
C MET A 220 3.73 14.34 -1.66
N LEU A 221 3.23 14.72 -0.49
CA LEU A 221 3.38 16.06 0.06
C LEU A 221 4.29 16.04 1.29
N GLN A 222 5.08 17.12 1.45
CA GLN A 222 5.92 17.33 2.63
C GLN A 222 5.08 17.71 3.84
N ASN A 223 5.70 17.58 5.00
CA ASN A 223 5.14 17.89 6.31
C ASN A 223 3.90 17.07 6.68
N LYS A 224 3.61 16.99 7.96
CA LYS A 224 2.41 16.36 8.51
C LYS A 224 1.30 17.40 8.71
N VAL A 225 0.03 16.98 8.59
CA VAL A 225 -1.16 17.81 8.79
C VAL A 225 -2.21 17.04 9.59
#